data_3226302d0e49e7b6637559d518d180c2
#
_entry.id   3226302d0e49e7b6637559d518d180c2
#
_cell.length_a   1.000
_cell.length_b   1.000
_cell.length_c   1.000
_cell.angle_alpha   90.00
_cell.angle_beta   90.00
_cell.angle_gamma   90.00
#
_symmetry.space_group_name_H-M   'P 1'
#
loop_
_entity.id
_entity.type
_entity.pdbx_description
1 polymer ?
#
loop_
_entity_poly.entity_id
_entity_poly.type
_entity_poly.pdbx_seq_one_letter_code
_entity_poly.pdbx_strand_id
1 'polypeptide(L)'
;MDAIDASQGAVFFAAGVFYYFKTEDVKRLFSAMSERFPGAALVFDSCNERGARLMRKTWLKEAGITDVSAFFSLEDEKELCEWSESFASVTAKSYMRGYRDIYKDVGLFHKLMIRFCDSLVKMKIVKIVFKE
;
A
#
# COMPACT_ATOMS: atom_id res chain seq x y z
N MET A 1 -1.44 -13.62 -15.55
CA MET A 1 -2.46 -12.54 -15.74
C MET A 1 -3.47 -12.89 -16.83
N ASP A 2 -3.23 -13.83 -17.69
CA ASP A 2 -4.10 -14.17 -18.85
C ASP A 2 -5.43 -14.84 -18.47
N ALA A 3 -5.57 -15.32 -17.24
CA ALA A 3 -6.79 -15.96 -16.73
C ALA A 3 -7.84 -14.98 -16.16
N ILE A 4 -7.57 -13.66 -16.18
CA ILE A 4 -8.47 -12.65 -15.62
C ILE A 4 -9.24 -12.01 -16.77
N ASP A 5 -10.56 -12.20 -16.76
CA ASP A 5 -11.48 -11.45 -17.62
C ASP A 5 -11.80 -10.10 -17.00
N ALA A 6 -11.30 -9.04 -17.61
CA ALA A 6 -11.52 -7.68 -17.16
C ALA A 6 -12.55 -6.92 -18.01
N SER A 7 -13.34 -7.60 -18.87
CA SER A 7 -14.33 -6.97 -19.77
C SER A 7 -15.41 -6.18 -19.02
N GLN A 8 -15.65 -6.51 -17.74
CA GLN A 8 -16.59 -5.83 -16.85
C GLN A 8 -15.90 -4.86 -15.88
N GLY A 9 -14.62 -4.53 -16.13
CA GLY A 9 -13.77 -3.81 -15.21
C GLY A 9 -13.09 -4.74 -14.20
N ALA A 10 -12.06 -4.25 -13.53
CA ALA A 10 -11.35 -5.01 -12.51
C ALA A 10 -10.95 -4.13 -11.33
N VAL A 11 -11.00 -4.70 -10.12
CA VAL A 11 -10.44 -4.11 -8.91
C VAL A 11 -9.50 -5.12 -8.29
N PHE A 12 -8.24 -4.73 -8.17
CA PHE A 12 -7.19 -5.54 -7.55
C PHE A 12 -6.99 -5.09 -6.11
N PHE A 13 -6.92 -6.06 -5.21
CA PHE A 13 -6.67 -5.82 -3.80
C PHE A 13 -5.37 -6.53 -3.38
N ALA A 14 -4.44 -5.77 -2.80
CA ALA A 14 -3.17 -6.29 -2.31
C ALA A 14 -2.91 -5.78 -0.88
N ALA A 15 -3.32 -6.54 0.12
CA ALA A 15 -3.11 -6.21 1.52
C ALA A 15 -1.89 -6.94 2.09
N GLY A 16 -0.91 -6.18 2.61
CA GLY A 16 0.32 -6.72 3.20
C GLY A 16 1.27 -7.39 2.21
N VAL A 17 1.11 -7.15 0.90
CA VAL A 17 1.81 -7.91 -0.16
C VAL A 17 3.10 -7.23 -0.57
N PHE A 18 3.07 -5.93 -0.86
CA PHE A 18 4.19 -5.27 -1.54
C PHE A 18 5.42 -5.03 -0.66
N TYR A 19 5.28 -5.11 0.63
CA TYR A 19 6.39 -4.98 1.57
C TYR A 19 7.55 -5.97 1.36
N TYR A 20 7.30 -7.07 0.67
CA TYR A 20 8.28 -8.13 0.41
C TYR A 20 9.04 -7.96 -0.91
N PHE A 21 8.74 -6.90 -1.66
CA PHE A 21 9.30 -6.68 -3.00
C PHE A 21 10.15 -5.41 -3.03
N LYS A 22 11.08 -5.36 -3.99
CA LYS A 22 11.83 -4.14 -4.28
C LYS A 22 10.92 -3.12 -4.94
N THR A 23 11.14 -1.84 -4.67
CA THR A 23 10.38 -0.75 -5.28
C THR A 23 10.34 -0.84 -6.81
N GLU A 24 11.47 -1.20 -7.44
CA GLU A 24 11.55 -1.36 -8.89
C GLU A 24 10.68 -2.51 -9.43
N ASP A 25 10.54 -3.59 -8.66
CA ASP A 25 9.68 -4.72 -9.04
C ASP A 25 8.20 -4.33 -8.90
N VAL A 26 7.85 -3.60 -7.84
CA VAL A 26 6.50 -3.06 -7.65
C VAL A 26 6.15 -2.07 -8.76
N LYS A 27 7.07 -1.17 -9.11
CA LYS A 27 6.90 -0.22 -10.20
C LYS A 27 6.63 -0.91 -11.53
N ARG A 28 7.46 -1.93 -11.88
CA ARG A 28 7.26 -2.72 -13.09
C ARG A 28 5.91 -3.45 -13.11
N LEU A 29 5.52 -4.03 -11.96
CA LEU A 29 4.22 -4.69 -11.83
C LEU A 29 3.07 -3.71 -12.07
N PHE A 30 3.10 -2.53 -11.44
CA PHE A 30 2.03 -1.53 -11.58
C PHE A 30 1.92 -1.01 -13.02
N SER A 31 3.05 -0.78 -13.69
CA SER A 31 3.05 -0.41 -15.11
C SER A 31 2.45 -1.51 -15.98
N ALA A 32 2.87 -2.76 -15.79
CA ALA A 32 2.32 -3.90 -16.54
C ALA A 32 0.82 -4.12 -16.27
N MET A 33 0.37 -3.87 -15.04
CA MET A 33 -1.06 -3.93 -14.69
C MET A 33 -1.85 -2.82 -15.40
N SER A 34 -1.33 -1.59 -15.44
CA SER A 34 -2.02 -0.47 -16.10
C SER A 34 -2.14 -0.66 -17.61
N GLU A 35 -1.15 -1.31 -18.24
CA GLU A 35 -1.18 -1.65 -19.66
C GLU A 35 -2.16 -2.80 -19.95
N ARG A 36 -2.22 -3.78 -19.06
CA ARG A 36 -3.02 -5.00 -19.27
C ARG A 36 -4.50 -4.83 -18.90
N PHE A 37 -4.79 -3.94 -17.96
CA PHE A 37 -6.13 -3.72 -17.42
C PHE A 37 -6.52 -2.23 -17.44
N PRO A 38 -6.76 -1.64 -18.63
CA PRO A 38 -7.23 -0.26 -18.74
C PRO A 38 -8.51 -0.04 -17.94
N GLY A 39 -8.65 1.11 -17.31
CA GLY A 39 -9.81 1.46 -16.48
C GLY A 39 -9.91 0.74 -15.14
N ALA A 40 -9.05 -0.24 -14.85
CA ALA A 40 -9.07 -0.95 -13.58
C ALA A 40 -8.56 -0.09 -12.40
N ALA A 41 -8.84 -0.56 -11.19
CA ALA A 41 -8.30 0.03 -9.98
C ALA A 41 -7.44 -0.97 -9.19
N LEU A 42 -6.33 -0.48 -8.64
CA LEU A 42 -5.48 -1.20 -7.70
C LEU A 42 -5.56 -0.54 -6.33
N VAL A 43 -5.87 -1.31 -5.30
CA VAL A 43 -5.93 -0.87 -3.90
C VAL A 43 -4.92 -1.67 -3.08
N PHE A 44 -4.06 -0.99 -2.36
CA PHE A 44 -3.03 -1.64 -1.53
C PHE A 44 -2.70 -0.79 -0.30
N ASP A 45 -2.09 -1.42 0.68
CA ASP A 45 -1.56 -0.74 1.86
C ASP A 45 -0.07 -0.45 1.71
N SER A 46 0.35 0.66 2.29
CA SER A 46 1.75 1.08 2.31
C SER A 46 2.06 1.83 3.60
N CYS A 47 3.33 1.94 3.90
CA CYS A 47 3.88 2.79 4.94
C CYS A 47 5.16 3.47 4.47
N ASN A 48 5.67 4.42 5.28
CA ASN A 48 6.96 5.03 4.99
C ASN A 48 8.14 4.07 5.33
N GLU A 49 9.36 4.49 5.02
CA GLU A 49 10.57 3.69 5.27
C GLU A 49 10.74 3.32 6.76
N ARG A 50 10.32 4.21 7.68
CA ARG A 50 10.37 3.92 9.13
C ARG A 50 9.44 2.78 9.48
N GLY A 51 8.22 2.77 8.94
CA GLY A 51 7.24 1.69 9.11
C GLY A 51 7.75 0.37 8.55
N ALA A 52 8.28 0.38 7.32
CA ALA A 52 8.86 -0.79 6.68
C ALA A 52 10.04 -1.36 7.51
N ARG A 53 10.90 -0.49 8.02
CA ARG A 53 12.03 -0.88 8.89
C ARG A 53 11.55 -1.47 10.23
N LEU A 54 10.49 -0.91 10.81
CA LEU A 54 9.89 -1.43 12.04
C LEU A 54 9.29 -2.82 11.83
N MET A 55 8.50 -3.00 10.78
CA MET A 55 7.92 -4.31 10.42
C MET A 55 9.00 -5.39 10.27
N ARG A 56 10.11 -5.08 9.60
CA ARG A 56 11.24 -6.00 9.44
C ARG A 56 11.85 -6.42 10.78
N LYS A 57 11.99 -5.48 11.71
CA LYS A 57 12.59 -5.75 13.02
C LYS A 57 11.69 -6.52 13.97
N THR A 58 10.38 -6.44 13.78
CA THR A 58 9.39 -7.05 14.67
C THR A 58 8.78 -8.30 14.04
N TRP A 59 7.84 -8.13 13.15
CA TRP A 59 6.99 -9.22 12.64
C TRP A 59 7.75 -10.27 11.83
N LEU A 60 8.66 -9.84 10.97
CA LEU A 60 9.41 -10.79 10.15
C LEU A 60 10.41 -11.58 10.98
N LYS A 61 11.06 -10.94 11.93
CA LYS A 61 11.97 -11.62 12.84
C LYS A 61 11.24 -12.66 13.70
N GLU A 62 10.06 -12.30 14.22
CA GLU A 62 9.22 -13.24 14.99
C GLU A 62 8.69 -14.39 14.12
N ALA A 63 8.42 -14.14 12.86
CA ALA A 63 8.03 -15.17 11.88
C ALA A 63 9.20 -16.01 11.35
N GLY A 64 10.44 -15.75 11.78
CA GLY A 64 11.64 -16.46 11.32
C GLY A 64 12.05 -16.11 9.89
N ILE A 65 11.51 -15.03 9.30
CA ILE A 65 11.81 -14.59 7.93
C ILE A 65 12.97 -13.62 8.00
N THR A 66 14.17 -14.07 7.62
CA THR A 66 15.41 -13.28 7.70
C THR A 66 15.92 -12.80 6.33
N ASP A 67 15.45 -13.39 5.24
CA ASP A 67 16.00 -13.18 3.89
C ASP A 67 15.41 -12.01 3.12
N VAL A 68 14.46 -11.27 3.69
CA VAL A 68 13.86 -10.13 3.01
C VAL A 68 14.78 -8.92 3.13
N SER A 69 15.54 -8.68 2.07
CA SER A 69 16.50 -7.56 1.97
C SER A 69 15.88 -6.29 1.41
N ALA A 70 14.71 -6.39 0.76
CA ALA A 70 14.06 -5.29 0.08
C ALA A 70 12.65 -5.08 0.63
N PHE A 71 12.30 -3.82 0.83
CA PHE A 71 11.01 -3.42 1.34
C PHE A 71 10.49 -2.25 0.55
N PHE A 72 9.38 -2.47 -0.14
CA PHE A 72 8.62 -1.38 -0.69
C PHE A 72 8.12 -0.48 0.43
N SER A 73 8.37 0.80 0.30
CA SER A 73 7.83 1.86 1.16
C SER A 73 7.48 3.07 0.30
N LEU A 74 6.58 3.90 0.79
CA LEU A 74 6.08 5.05 0.06
C LEU A 74 5.97 6.25 1.01
N GLU A 75 6.84 7.25 0.85
CA GLU A 75 6.80 8.45 1.69
C GLU A 75 5.60 9.32 1.35
N ASP A 76 5.37 9.56 0.04
CA ASP A 76 4.24 10.33 -0.47
C ASP A 76 3.59 9.56 -1.64
N GLU A 77 2.29 9.45 -1.65
CA GLU A 77 1.54 8.84 -2.74
C GLU A 77 1.72 9.56 -4.08
N LYS A 78 2.11 10.81 -4.06
CA LYS A 78 2.40 11.59 -5.28
C LYS A 78 3.56 11.03 -6.09
N GLU A 79 4.51 10.34 -5.44
CA GLU A 79 5.59 9.65 -6.12
C GLU A 79 5.08 8.66 -7.18
N LEU A 80 3.92 8.05 -6.93
CA LEU A 80 3.31 7.11 -7.86
C LEU A 80 2.85 7.77 -9.17
N CYS A 81 2.51 9.06 -9.13
CA CYS A 81 2.13 9.80 -10.33
C CYS A 81 3.28 9.91 -11.34
N GLU A 82 4.52 9.79 -10.86
CA GLU A 82 5.72 9.83 -11.70
C GLU A 82 6.10 8.46 -12.28
N TRP A 83 5.45 7.39 -11.80
CA TRP A 83 5.81 6.02 -12.19
C TRP A 83 5.26 5.63 -13.55
N SER A 84 4.09 6.16 -13.90
CA SER A 84 3.45 5.87 -15.19
C SER A 84 2.44 6.95 -15.56
N GLU A 85 2.49 7.38 -16.81
CA GLU A 85 1.48 8.26 -17.40
C GLU A 85 0.11 7.57 -17.56
N SER A 86 0.07 6.23 -17.45
CA SER A 86 -1.16 5.43 -17.53
C SER A 86 -1.97 5.45 -16.22
N PHE A 87 -1.51 6.15 -15.18
CA PHE A 87 -2.30 6.33 -13.96
C PHE A 87 -3.22 7.55 -14.11
N ALA A 88 -4.53 7.30 -14.09
CA ALA A 88 -5.55 8.36 -14.19
C ALA A 88 -5.66 9.13 -12.87
N SER A 89 -5.60 8.44 -11.76
CA SER A 89 -5.60 9.06 -10.43
C SER A 89 -4.92 8.21 -9.38
N VAL A 90 -4.31 8.87 -8.41
CA VAL A 90 -3.73 8.27 -7.20
C VAL A 90 -4.35 8.96 -6.01
N THR A 91 -4.92 8.19 -5.10
CA THR A 91 -5.49 8.70 -3.84
C THR A 91 -5.03 7.86 -2.67
N ALA A 92 -4.84 8.49 -1.52
CA ALA A 92 -4.48 7.80 -0.30
C ALA A 92 -5.35 8.25 0.88
N LYS A 93 -5.59 7.32 1.79
CA LYS A 93 -6.27 7.57 3.07
C LYS A 93 -5.47 6.93 4.20
N SER A 94 -5.47 7.55 5.38
CA SER A 94 -4.89 6.95 6.58
C SER A 94 -5.49 5.56 6.79
N TYR A 95 -4.63 4.58 7.03
CA TYR A 95 -5.03 3.21 7.33
C TYR A 95 -5.95 3.13 8.56
N MET A 96 -5.69 3.96 9.56
CA MET A 96 -6.42 3.99 10.82
C MET A 96 -7.64 4.94 10.82
N ARG A 97 -8.03 5.48 9.66
CA ARG A 97 -9.12 6.46 9.59
C ARG A 97 -10.44 5.92 10.14
N GLY A 98 -10.78 4.67 9.84
CA GLY A 98 -11.99 4.04 10.36
C GLY A 98 -12.02 3.91 11.88
N TYR A 99 -10.87 3.74 12.50
CA TYR A 99 -10.74 3.72 13.97
C TYR A 99 -10.94 5.10 14.60
N ARG A 100 -10.67 6.18 13.87
CA ARG A 100 -10.93 7.54 14.38
C ARG A 100 -12.40 7.82 14.56
N ASP A 101 -13.26 7.24 13.73
CA ASP A 101 -14.70 7.42 13.78
C ASP A 101 -15.31 6.75 15.03
N ILE A 102 -14.68 5.68 15.53
CA ILE A 102 -15.07 4.97 16.76
C ILE A 102 -14.18 5.30 17.97
N TYR A 103 -13.47 6.41 17.92
CA TYR A 103 -12.46 6.79 18.91
C TYR A 103 -12.96 6.91 20.34
N LYS A 104 -14.25 7.11 20.53
CA LYS A 104 -14.88 7.26 21.85
C LYS A 104 -14.71 6.01 22.70
N ASP A 105 -14.81 4.85 22.09
CA ASP A 105 -14.82 3.55 22.75
C ASP A 105 -13.44 2.88 22.84
N VAL A 106 -12.40 3.57 22.34
CA VAL A 106 -11.03 3.04 22.29
C VAL A 106 -10.23 3.55 23.49
N GLY A 107 -9.58 2.63 24.20
CA GLY A 107 -8.71 2.96 25.34
C GLY A 107 -7.51 3.83 24.96
N LEU A 108 -6.94 4.52 25.95
CA LEU A 108 -5.86 5.49 25.75
C LEU A 108 -4.64 4.88 25.00
N PHE A 109 -4.26 3.66 25.33
CA PHE A 109 -3.16 2.96 24.66
C PHE A 109 -3.40 2.80 23.16
N HIS A 110 -4.61 2.37 22.78
CA HIS A 110 -4.97 2.24 21.36
C HIS A 110 -5.02 3.59 20.64
N LYS A 111 -5.48 4.65 21.31
CA LYS A 111 -5.44 6.01 20.76
C LYS A 111 -4.01 6.46 20.45
N LEU A 112 -3.07 6.15 21.34
CA LEU A 112 -1.65 6.43 21.10
C LEU A 112 -1.08 5.61 19.93
N MET A 113 -1.43 4.33 19.85
CA MET A 113 -1.02 3.46 18.74
C MET A 113 -1.56 3.95 17.39
N ILE A 114 -2.82 4.36 17.34
CA ILE A 114 -3.43 4.93 16.12
C ILE A 114 -2.67 6.20 15.68
N ARG A 115 -2.37 7.08 16.64
CA ARG A 115 -1.58 8.31 16.33
C ARG A 115 -0.18 8.00 15.87
N PHE A 116 0.46 6.99 16.47
CA PHE A 116 1.78 6.52 16.06
C PHE A 116 1.76 5.97 14.63
N CYS A 117 0.81 5.11 14.30
CA CYS A 117 0.67 4.56 12.95
C CYS A 117 0.43 5.66 11.90
N ASP A 118 -0.42 6.63 12.21
CA ASP A 118 -0.75 7.70 11.28
C ASP A 118 0.38 8.73 11.11
N SER A 119 1.11 9.04 12.18
CA SER A 119 2.06 10.16 12.19
C SER A 119 3.50 9.74 11.93
N LEU A 120 3.95 8.64 12.53
CA LEU A 120 5.35 8.20 12.49
C LEU A 120 5.62 7.18 11.39
N VAL A 121 4.71 6.23 11.18
CA VAL A 121 4.88 5.21 10.15
C VAL A 121 4.06 5.48 8.91
N LYS A 122 3.19 6.48 8.94
CA LYS A 122 2.36 6.94 7.81
C LYS A 122 1.66 5.78 7.10
N MET A 123 1.06 4.86 7.87
CA MET A 123 0.30 3.77 7.27
C MET A 123 -0.90 4.32 6.51
N LYS A 124 -1.03 3.91 5.27
CA LYS A 124 -2.07 4.39 4.35
C LYS A 124 -2.61 3.27 3.47
N ILE A 125 -3.85 3.44 3.05
CA ILE A 125 -4.44 2.68 1.94
C ILE A 125 -4.37 3.57 0.72
N VAL A 126 -3.73 3.08 -0.32
CA VAL A 126 -3.54 3.76 -1.59
C VAL A 126 -4.44 3.13 -2.64
N LYS A 127 -5.08 3.95 -3.44
CA LYS A 127 -5.84 3.54 -4.62
C LYS A 127 -5.25 4.22 -5.85
N ILE A 128 -4.89 3.42 -6.84
CA ILE A 128 -4.56 3.86 -8.19
C ILE A 128 -5.71 3.48 -9.10
N VAL A 129 -6.15 4.39 -9.97
CA VAL A 129 -7.05 4.10 -11.09
C VAL A 129 -6.25 4.22 -12.37
N PHE A 130 -6.31 3.22 -13.21
CA PHE A 130 -5.63 3.23 -14.50
C PHE A 130 -6.47 3.99 -15.54
N LYS A 131 -5.80 4.60 -16.52
CA LYS A 131 -6.49 5.21 -17.68
C LYS A 131 -7.18 4.14 -18.52
N GLU A 132 -8.25 4.54 -19.22
CA GLU A 132 -8.92 3.73 -20.24
C GLU A 132 -8.06 3.57 -21.50
#